data_f8ae384e91e86d12007ab19dca15706a
#
_entry.id   f8ae384e91e86d12007ab19dca15706a
#
_cell.length_a   1.000
_cell.length_b   1.000
_cell.length_c   1.000
_cell.angle_alpha   90.00
_cell.angle_beta   90.00
_cell.angle_gamma   90.00
#
_symmetry.space_group_name_H-M   'P 1'
#
loop_
_entity.id
_entity.type
_entity.pdbx_description
1 polymer ?
#
loop_
_entity_poly.entity_id
_entity_poly.type
_entity_poly.pdbx_seq_one_letter_code
_entity_poly.pdbx_strand_id
1 'polypeptide(L)'
;IDEAFAKGMIVTCVDTALPRLQGKYQARGFGYVGTDNWRQGAEMAREILRRGGLKQGDRAFVWGLKRLEGRGRRARALLEEFGKAGLTVDYLEISDEINKDAALGAPVLSGYLASHPDCKVIVVDHGGLTGQLGNFLQAAGVKPGEIYATGFSLTPATVGAIEAGYLNLTSEAQPYLMGYLSVLQIVNTAKYKFGGLNVDTGGGYISQDNIAAVAPLANAGIR
;
A
#
# COMPACT_ATOMS: atom_id res chain seq x y z
N ILE A 1 -1.31 -18.80 -17.75
CA ILE A 1 -0.13 -18.13 -18.34
C ILE A 1 0.61 -19.10 -19.26
N ASP A 2 0.95 -20.32 -18.81
CA ASP A 2 1.63 -21.32 -19.67
C ASP A 2 0.86 -21.58 -20.97
N GLU A 3 -0.47 -21.72 -20.90
CA GLU A 3 -1.33 -21.88 -22.08
C GLU A 3 -1.28 -20.66 -23.01
N ALA A 4 -1.27 -19.44 -22.46
CA ALA A 4 -1.15 -18.22 -23.26
C ALA A 4 0.17 -18.17 -24.04
N PHE A 5 1.28 -18.51 -23.37
CA PHE A 5 2.58 -18.61 -24.04
C PHE A 5 2.64 -19.75 -25.07
N ALA A 6 1.96 -20.88 -24.83
CA ALA A 6 1.85 -21.96 -25.80
C ALA A 6 1.10 -21.53 -27.07
N LYS A 7 0.11 -20.64 -26.93
CA LYS A 7 -0.62 -20.02 -28.05
C LYS A 7 0.11 -18.83 -28.70
N GLY A 8 1.35 -18.53 -28.31
CA GLY A 8 2.13 -17.43 -28.87
C GLY A 8 1.72 -16.03 -28.40
N MET A 9 0.94 -15.93 -27.32
CA MET A 9 0.53 -14.64 -26.75
C MET A 9 1.69 -13.97 -26.02
N ILE A 10 1.73 -12.64 -26.05
CA ILE A 10 2.61 -11.83 -25.23
C ILE A 10 1.87 -11.48 -23.95
N VAL A 11 2.50 -11.75 -22.82
CA VAL A 11 1.88 -11.59 -21.49
C VAL A 11 2.82 -10.81 -20.61
N THR A 12 2.29 -9.88 -19.81
CA THR A 12 3.00 -9.24 -18.69
C THR A 12 2.17 -9.32 -17.42
N CYS A 13 2.80 -9.14 -16.28
CA CYS A 13 2.17 -9.16 -14.96
C CYS A 13 2.00 -7.74 -14.42
N VAL A 14 0.85 -7.47 -13.82
CA VAL A 14 0.54 -6.17 -13.20
C VAL A 14 0.17 -6.37 -11.74
N ASP A 15 0.64 -5.48 -10.87
CA ASP A 15 0.33 -5.42 -9.42
C ASP A 15 0.77 -6.66 -8.62
N THR A 16 0.51 -7.86 -9.10
CA THR A 16 0.90 -9.10 -8.43
C THR A 16 2.05 -9.79 -9.15
N ALA A 17 3.23 -9.80 -8.54
CA ALA A 17 4.41 -10.47 -9.09
C ALA A 17 4.25 -12.00 -9.10
N LEU A 18 4.73 -12.65 -10.18
CA LEU A 18 4.77 -14.09 -10.34
C LEU A 18 6.21 -14.57 -10.64
N PRO A 19 7.13 -14.55 -9.65
CA PRO A 19 8.57 -14.73 -9.87
C PRO A 19 8.93 -16.03 -10.59
N ARG A 20 8.24 -17.15 -10.28
CA ARG A 20 8.51 -18.44 -10.93
C ARG A 20 8.21 -18.41 -12.42
N LEU A 21 7.11 -17.78 -12.82
CA LEU A 21 6.74 -17.66 -14.22
C LEU A 21 7.61 -16.61 -14.92
N GLN A 22 8.03 -15.59 -14.21
CA GLN A 22 8.95 -14.58 -14.70
C GLN A 22 10.31 -15.23 -15.05
N GLY A 23 10.91 -16.01 -14.16
CA GLY A 23 12.14 -16.75 -14.47
C GLY A 23 12.01 -17.66 -15.69
N LYS A 24 10.81 -18.24 -15.93
CA LYS A 24 10.54 -19.13 -17.07
C LYS A 24 10.37 -18.37 -18.39
N TYR A 25 9.73 -17.21 -18.39
CA TYR A 25 9.26 -16.54 -19.61
C TYR A 25 9.80 -15.12 -19.83
N GLN A 26 10.73 -14.65 -19.01
CA GLN A 26 11.31 -13.31 -19.13
C GLN A 26 11.89 -13.02 -20.51
N ALA A 27 12.66 -13.97 -21.07
CA ALA A 27 13.23 -13.86 -22.42
C ALA A 27 12.15 -13.77 -23.53
N ARG A 28 10.91 -14.18 -23.24
CA ARG A 28 9.76 -14.08 -24.15
C ARG A 28 8.86 -12.87 -23.86
N GLY A 29 9.35 -11.89 -23.09
CA GLY A 29 8.67 -10.65 -22.80
C GLY A 29 7.82 -10.67 -21.53
N PHE A 30 7.80 -11.75 -20.72
CA PHE A 30 7.07 -11.78 -19.47
C PHE A 30 7.80 -10.96 -18.41
N GLY A 31 7.25 -9.79 -18.11
CA GLY A 31 7.75 -8.89 -17.09
C GLY A 31 6.74 -8.62 -15.98
N TYR A 32 7.09 -7.68 -15.13
CA TYR A 32 6.26 -7.22 -14.02
C TYR A 32 6.23 -5.71 -13.97
N VAL A 33 5.05 -5.13 -13.78
CA VAL A 33 4.87 -3.71 -13.47
C VAL A 33 4.00 -3.60 -12.23
N GLY A 34 4.57 -3.06 -11.16
CA GLY A 34 3.87 -2.94 -9.89
C GLY A 34 4.81 -2.56 -8.77
N THR A 35 4.39 -2.71 -7.51
CA THR A 35 5.21 -2.36 -6.35
C THR A 35 6.04 -3.54 -5.85
N ASP A 36 7.29 -3.29 -5.46
CA ASP A 36 7.97 -4.21 -4.55
C ASP A 36 7.36 -4.06 -3.15
N ASN A 37 6.46 -4.98 -2.82
CA ASN A 37 5.72 -4.94 -1.55
C ASN A 37 6.61 -4.97 -0.31
N TRP A 38 7.75 -5.67 -0.37
CA TRP A 38 8.68 -5.67 0.76
C TRP A 38 9.34 -4.30 0.94
N ARG A 39 9.92 -3.78 -0.14
CA ARG A 39 10.55 -2.46 -0.14
C ARG A 39 9.57 -1.38 0.29
N GLN A 40 8.37 -1.36 -0.28
CA GLN A 40 7.34 -0.38 0.03
C GLN A 40 6.95 -0.41 1.52
N GLY A 41 6.81 -1.59 2.13
CA GLY A 41 6.52 -1.72 3.55
C GLY A 41 7.67 -1.28 4.44
N ALA A 42 8.89 -1.68 4.13
CA ALA A 42 10.08 -1.32 4.90
C ALA A 42 10.36 0.20 4.83
N GLU A 43 10.29 0.79 3.64
CA GLU A 43 10.47 2.23 3.47
C GLU A 43 9.37 3.04 4.15
N MET A 44 8.10 2.59 4.09
CA MET A 44 7.00 3.22 4.83
C MET A 44 7.25 3.21 6.34
N ALA A 45 7.68 2.08 6.90
CA ALA A 45 8.01 2.01 8.33
C ALA A 45 9.12 3.00 8.70
N ARG A 46 10.20 3.07 7.92
CA ARG A 46 11.30 4.00 8.14
C ARG A 46 10.85 5.46 8.05
N GLU A 47 9.98 5.77 7.10
CA GLU A 47 9.44 7.11 6.94
C GLU A 47 8.51 7.50 8.09
N ILE A 48 7.70 6.57 8.60
CA ILE A 48 6.90 6.73 9.82
C ILE A 48 7.81 7.00 11.03
N LEU A 49 8.85 6.20 11.23
CA LEU A 49 9.81 6.36 12.33
C LEU A 49 10.52 7.72 12.25
N ARG A 50 10.87 8.16 11.06
CA ARG A 50 11.54 9.43 10.83
C ARG A 50 10.65 10.66 11.11
N ARG A 51 9.35 10.58 10.71
CA ARG A 51 8.41 11.72 10.80
C ARG A 51 7.56 11.70 12.08
N GLY A 52 7.28 10.51 12.61
CA GLY A 52 6.29 10.33 13.67
C GLY A 52 6.76 10.70 15.08
N GLY A 53 8.03 11.02 15.27
CA GLY A 53 8.58 11.34 16.60
C GLY A 53 8.48 10.21 17.61
N LEU A 54 8.46 8.96 17.14
CA LEU A 54 8.23 7.76 17.91
C LEU A 54 9.44 7.39 18.78
N LYS A 55 9.17 6.76 19.92
CA LYS A 55 10.18 6.30 20.87
C LYS A 55 10.06 4.78 21.05
N GLN A 56 11.14 4.16 21.54
CA GLN A 56 11.11 2.77 21.95
C GLN A 56 10.00 2.54 22.99
N GLY A 57 9.22 1.49 22.78
CA GLY A 57 8.06 1.15 23.61
C GLY A 57 6.74 1.76 23.15
N ASP A 58 6.75 2.78 22.28
CA ASP A 58 5.51 3.34 21.72
C ASP A 58 4.70 2.25 21.00
N ARG A 59 3.37 2.31 21.15
CA ARG A 59 2.47 1.33 20.54
C ARG A 59 2.14 1.68 19.10
N ALA A 60 2.32 0.69 18.22
CA ALA A 60 1.93 0.75 16.81
C ALA A 60 0.91 -0.35 16.48
N PHE A 61 -0.13 -0.01 15.75
CA PHE A 61 -1.11 -0.94 15.22
C PHE A 61 -0.92 -1.10 13.73
N VAL A 62 -0.68 -2.34 13.29
CA VAL A 62 -0.59 -2.70 11.86
C VAL A 62 -1.78 -3.58 11.50
N TRP A 63 -2.62 -3.10 10.61
CA TRP A 63 -3.80 -3.80 10.12
C TRP A 63 -3.61 -4.17 8.66
N GLY A 64 -3.42 -5.45 8.37
CA GLY A 64 -2.92 -5.86 7.06
C GLY A 64 -3.36 -7.24 6.60
N LEU A 65 -2.77 -7.69 5.49
CA LEU A 65 -3.06 -8.95 4.81
C LEU A 65 -1.83 -9.88 4.82
N LYS A 66 -1.19 -10.05 5.98
CA LYS A 66 0.06 -10.83 6.12
C LYS A 66 -0.05 -12.27 5.61
N ARG A 67 -1.26 -12.86 5.63
CA ARG A 67 -1.51 -14.22 5.12
C ARG A 67 -1.25 -14.37 3.62
N LEU A 68 -1.36 -13.28 2.84
CA LEU A 68 -1.16 -13.34 1.40
C LEU A 68 0.33 -13.43 1.06
N GLU A 69 0.73 -14.39 0.23
CA GLU A 69 2.14 -14.64 -0.09
C GLU A 69 2.85 -13.39 -0.66
N GLY A 70 2.37 -12.84 -1.75
CA GLY A 70 2.97 -11.68 -2.41
C GLY A 70 2.68 -10.37 -1.70
N ARG A 71 1.41 -10.05 -1.51
CA ARG A 71 0.97 -8.79 -0.93
C ARG A 71 1.30 -8.69 0.57
N GLY A 72 1.22 -9.77 1.32
CA GLY A 72 1.53 -9.80 2.74
C GLY A 72 2.99 -9.49 3.08
N ARG A 73 3.88 -9.45 2.08
CA ARG A 73 5.28 -9.02 2.27
C ARG A 73 5.37 -7.59 2.80
N ARG A 74 4.43 -6.72 2.43
CA ARG A 74 4.38 -5.33 2.88
C ARG A 74 4.10 -5.23 4.38
N ALA A 75 3.08 -5.94 4.88
CA ALA A 75 2.81 -6.02 6.31
C ALA A 75 3.97 -6.65 7.09
N ARG A 76 4.60 -7.71 6.56
CA ARG A 76 5.77 -8.34 7.22
C ARG A 76 6.95 -7.38 7.33
N ALA A 77 7.22 -6.60 6.31
CA ALA A 77 8.28 -5.60 6.33
C ALA A 77 8.02 -4.47 7.35
N LEU A 78 6.76 -3.99 7.44
CA LEU A 78 6.36 -3.04 8.48
C LEU A 78 6.63 -3.58 9.89
N LEU A 79 6.18 -4.82 10.17
CA LEU A 79 6.37 -5.47 11.46
C LEU A 79 7.84 -5.64 11.81
N GLU A 80 8.67 -6.02 10.83
CA GLU A 80 10.11 -6.20 11.03
C GLU A 80 10.82 -4.86 11.35
N GLU A 81 10.56 -3.81 10.59
CA GLU A 81 11.19 -2.50 10.82
C GLU A 81 10.73 -1.86 12.14
N PHE A 82 9.46 -1.95 12.49
CA PHE A 82 8.95 -1.47 13.78
C PHE A 82 9.52 -2.28 14.96
N GLY A 83 9.65 -3.60 14.80
CA GLY A 83 10.30 -4.45 15.80
C GLY A 83 11.78 -4.08 16.01
N LYS A 84 12.53 -3.81 14.93
CA LYS A 84 13.92 -3.34 15.01
C LYS A 84 14.04 -2.00 15.73
N ALA A 85 13.04 -1.12 15.57
CA ALA A 85 12.96 0.16 16.26
C ALA A 85 12.52 0.05 17.73
N GLY A 86 12.16 -1.15 18.19
CA GLY A 86 11.74 -1.41 19.57
C GLY A 86 10.32 -0.92 19.91
N LEU A 87 9.44 -0.77 18.91
CA LEU A 87 8.03 -0.45 19.16
C LEU A 87 7.29 -1.66 19.71
N THR A 88 6.24 -1.41 20.48
CA THR A 88 5.22 -2.42 20.81
C THR A 88 4.25 -2.53 19.65
N VAL A 89 4.31 -3.63 18.89
CA VAL A 89 3.54 -3.75 17.65
C VAL A 89 2.40 -4.74 17.81
N ASP A 90 1.17 -4.24 17.68
CA ASP A 90 -0.02 -5.06 17.56
C ASP A 90 -0.34 -5.27 16.08
N TYR A 91 -0.58 -6.52 15.70
CA TYR A 91 -0.97 -6.87 14.35
C TYR A 91 -2.37 -7.47 14.31
N LEU A 92 -3.19 -6.99 13.41
CA LEU A 92 -4.49 -7.58 13.10
C LEU A 92 -4.57 -7.96 11.62
N GLU A 93 -5.00 -9.19 11.34
CA GLU A 93 -5.30 -9.64 9.99
C GLU A 93 -6.63 -9.05 9.52
N ILE A 94 -6.67 -8.51 8.32
CA ILE A 94 -7.92 -8.06 7.68
C ILE A 94 -8.74 -9.29 7.32
N SER A 95 -9.97 -9.40 7.84
CA SER A 95 -10.88 -10.50 7.50
C SER A 95 -11.33 -10.44 6.05
N ASP A 96 -11.84 -11.55 5.53
CA ASP A 96 -12.32 -11.62 4.14
C ASP A 96 -13.55 -10.72 3.91
N GLU A 97 -14.38 -10.52 4.91
CA GLU A 97 -15.53 -9.61 4.87
C GLU A 97 -15.05 -8.16 4.75
N ILE A 98 -14.13 -7.72 5.63
CA ILE A 98 -13.57 -6.36 5.62
C ILE A 98 -12.74 -6.11 4.34
N ASN A 99 -12.06 -7.13 3.84
CA ASN A 99 -11.33 -7.02 2.58
C ASN A 99 -12.26 -6.77 1.38
N LYS A 100 -13.50 -7.26 1.45
CA LYS A 100 -14.53 -7.03 0.43
C LYS A 100 -15.28 -5.71 0.64
N ASP A 101 -15.56 -5.36 1.89
CA ASP A 101 -16.25 -4.14 2.27
C ASP A 101 -15.52 -3.44 3.44
N ALA A 102 -14.74 -2.44 3.08
CA ALA A 102 -13.93 -1.69 4.03
C ALA A 102 -14.75 -0.94 5.09
N ALA A 103 -16.04 -0.62 4.82
CA ALA A 103 -16.92 0.06 5.79
C ALA A 103 -17.13 -0.75 7.07
N LEU A 104 -17.07 -2.08 6.97
CA LEU A 104 -17.16 -2.99 8.11
C LEU A 104 -15.99 -2.87 9.09
N GLY A 105 -14.94 -2.13 8.73
CA GLY A 105 -13.78 -1.91 9.57
C GLY A 105 -13.98 -0.93 10.73
N ALA A 106 -15.00 -0.06 10.67
CA ALA A 106 -15.20 0.97 11.68
C ALA A 106 -15.28 0.43 13.12
N PRO A 107 -16.13 -0.57 13.44
CA PRO A 107 -16.20 -1.10 14.80
C PRO A 107 -14.90 -1.79 15.26
N VAL A 108 -14.15 -2.37 14.33
CA VAL A 108 -12.86 -3.04 14.64
C VAL A 108 -11.83 -2.02 15.10
N LEU A 109 -11.66 -0.90 14.36
CA LEU A 109 -10.73 0.14 14.75
C LEU A 109 -11.16 0.84 16.05
N SER A 110 -12.44 1.16 16.19
CA SER A 110 -12.97 1.79 17.41
C SER A 110 -12.78 0.90 18.64
N GLY A 111 -13.02 -0.42 18.52
CA GLY A 111 -12.80 -1.38 19.59
C GLY A 111 -11.33 -1.52 19.97
N TYR A 112 -10.43 -1.51 18.97
CA TYR A 112 -9.00 -1.53 19.22
C TYR A 112 -8.54 -0.28 19.97
N LEU A 113 -8.93 0.91 19.53
CA LEU A 113 -8.54 2.18 20.16
C LEU A 113 -9.10 2.35 21.56
N ALA A 114 -10.32 1.88 21.80
CA ALA A 114 -10.91 1.88 23.14
C ALA A 114 -10.10 1.02 24.15
N SER A 115 -9.51 -0.08 23.66
CA SER A 115 -8.68 -1.00 24.46
C SER A 115 -7.21 -0.56 24.54
N HIS A 116 -6.75 0.30 23.64
CA HIS A 116 -5.36 0.75 23.51
C HIS A 116 -5.27 2.27 23.35
N PRO A 117 -5.65 3.05 24.37
CA PRO A 117 -5.61 4.52 24.31
C PRO A 117 -4.19 5.09 24.19
N ASP A 118 -3.17 4.26 24.40
CA ASP A 118 -1.75 4.56 24.23
C ASP A 118 -1.23 4.36 22.79
N CYS A 119 -2.09 3.97 21.84
CA CYS A 119 -1.71 3.79 20.44
C CYS A 119 -1.21 5.10 19.82
N LYS A 120 0.02 5.09 19.31
CA LYS A 120 0.67 6.25 18.69
C LYS A 120 0.66 6.21 17.17
N VAL A 121 0.64 5.01 16.59
CA VAL A 121 0.72 4.80 15.14
C VAL A 121 -0.32 3.80 14.68
N ILE A 122 -0.97 4.11 13.57
CA ILE A 122 -1.83 3.18 12.84
C ILE A 122 -1.31 3.07 11.40
N VAL A 123 -1.08 1.85 10.96
CA VAL A 123 -0.77 1.55 9.56
C VAL A 123 -1.81 0.59 9.01
N VAL A 124 -2.52 1.01 7.97
CA VAL A 124 -3.52 0.18 7.29
C VAL A 124 -2.99 -0.27 5.94
N ASP A 125 -2.74 -1.58 5.80
CA ASP A 125 -2.24 -2.18 4.56
C ASP A 125 -3.39 -2.64 3.64
N HIS A 126 -4.30 -1.71 3.32
CA HIS A 126 -5.41 -1.98 2.40
C HIS A 126 -5.98 -0.67 1.85
N GLY A 127 -6.07 -0.54 0.52
CA GLY A 127 -6.49 0.71 -0.14
C GLY A 127 -7.88 1.20 0.29
N GLY A 128 -8.89 0.32 0.31
CA GLY A 128 -10.24 0.67 0.74
C GLY A 128 -10.29 1.14 2.20
N LEU A 129 -9.61 0.43 3.11
CA LEU A 129 -9.52 0.83 4.51
C LEU A 129 -8.75 2.14 4.70
N THR A 130 -7.69 2.37 3.90
CA THR A 130 -6.97 3.65 3.93
C THR A 130 -7.88 4.81 3.58
N GLY A 131 -8.76 4.64 2.57
CA GLY A 131 -9.75 5.64 2.20
C GLY A 131 -10.80 5.92 3.29
N GLN A 132 -11.08 4.94 4.15
CA GLN A 132 -12.04 5.07 5.27
C GLN A 132 -11.37 5.49 6.59
N LEU A 133 -10.05 5.45 6.68
CA LEU A 133 -9.33 5.62 7.95
C LEU A 133 -9.64 6.94 8.64
N GLY A 134 -9.74 8.05 7.89
CA GLY A 134 -10.14 9.35 8.43
C GLY A 134 -11.53 9.32 9.08
N ASN A 135 -12.50 8.71 8.41
CA ASN A 135 -13.85 8.55 8.94
C ASN A 135 -13.88 7.68 10.20
N PHE A 136 -13.09 6.59 10.22
CA PHE A 136 -13.01 5.69 11.37
C PHE A 136 -12.40 6.37 12.59
N LEU A 137 -11.33 7.15 12.41
CA LEU A 137 -10.70 7.91 13.48
C LEU A 137 -11.66 8.98 14.04
N GLN A 138 -12.34 9.69 13.15
CA GLN A 138 -13.36 10.67 13.55
C GLN A 138 -14.49 10.02 14.35
N ALA A 139 -15.02 8.87 13.88
CA ALA A 139 -16.06 8.13 14.58
C ALA A 139 -15.60 7.58 15.94
N ALA A 140 -14.32 7.25 16.08
CA ALA A 140 -13.72 6.84 17.35
C ALA A 140 -13.40 8.02 18.30
N GLY A 141 -13.70 9.25 17.90
CA GLY A 141 -13.45 10.44 18.71
C GLY A 141 -12.00 10.94 18.72
N VAL A 142 -11.15 10.39 17.86
CA VAL A 142 -9.74 10.80 17.71
C VAL A 142 -9.71 12.16 17.00
N LYS A 143 -8.88 13.06 17.48
CA LYS A 143 -8.69 14.37 16.86
C LYS A 143 -7.63 14.31 15.75
N PRO A 144 -7.68 15.21 14.74
CA PRO A 144 -6.64 15.34 13.74
C PRO A 144 -5.24 15.44 14.37
N GLY A 145 -4.30 14.61 13.92
CA GLY A 145 -2.91 14.61 14.40
C GLY A 145 -2.67 13.95 15.76
N GLU A 146 -3.69 13.45 16.45
CA GLU A 146 -3.55 12.78 17.75
C GLU A 146 -2.85 11.43 17.64
N ILE A 147 -3.12 10.70 16.56
CA ILE A 147 -2.47 9.42 16.21
C ILE A 147 -1.78 9.62 14.84
N TYR A 148 -0.57 9.11 14.69
CA TYR A 148 0.13 9.09 13.40
C TYR A 148 -0.47 8.00 12.51
N ALA A 149 -1.45 8.37 11.69
CA ALA A 149 -2.19 7.43 10.85
C ALA A 149 -1.64 7.41 9.42
N THR A 150 -1.49 6.21 8.87
CA THR A 150 -0.89 5.99 7.55
C THR A 150 -1.55 4.83 6.80
N GLY A 151 -1.35 4.80 5.49
CA GLY A 151 -1.87 3.72 4.67
C GLY A 151 -1.24 3.64 3.28
N PHE A 152 -1.86 2.85 2.41
CA PHE A 152 -1.37 2.56 1.06
C PHE A 152 -2.52 2.75 0.06
N SER A 153 -2.70 3.93 -0.42
CA SER A 153 -3.56 4.30 -1.55
C SER A 153 -3.65 5.82 -1.65
N LEU A 154 -3.93 6.32 -2.83
CA LEU A 154 -4.32 7.70 -3.04
C LEU A 154 -5.66 7.72 -3.79
N THR A 155 -6.69 8.16 -3.09
CA THR A 155 -8.06 8.29 -3.59
C THR A 155 -8.62 9.65 -3.16
N PRO A 156 -9.73 10.14 -3.73
CA PRO A 156 -10.38 11.36 -3.22
C PRO A 156 -10.65 11.34 -1.72
N ALA A 157 -11.04 10.19 -1.17
CA ALA A 157 -11.26 10.03 0.28
C ALA A 157 -9.94 10.15 1.08
N THR A 158 -8.85 9.57 0.57
CA THR A 158 -7.52 9.69 1.17
C THR A 158 -7.01 11.14 1.13
N VAL A 159 -7.24 11.84 0.00
CA VAL A 159 -6.95 13.27 -0.15
C VAL A 159 -7.64 14.07 0.95
N GLY A 160 -8.96 13.92 1.08
CA GLY A 160 -9.72 14.62 2.12
C GLY A 160 -9.26 14.30 3.54
N ALA A 161 -8.87 13.06 3.83
CA ALA A 161 -8.35 12.66 5.13
C ALA A 161 -6.99 13.31 5.44
N ILE A 162 -6.12 13.46 4.43
CA ILE A 162 -4.83 14.17 4.57
C ILE A 162 -5.08 15.66 4.79
N GLU A 163 -5.93 16.29 3.99
CA GLU A 163 -6.27 17.72 4.11
C GLU A 163 -6.90 18.04 5.47
N ALA A 164 -7.73 17.15 5.99
CA ALA A 164 -8.35 17.27 7.30
C ALA A 164 -7.40 16.92 8.48
N GLY A 165 -6.18 16.45 8.21
CA GLY A 165 -5.18 16.09 9.21
C GLY A 165 -5.40 14.75 9.93
N TYR A 166 -6.32 13.91 9.44
CA TYR A 166 -6.53 12.55 9.99
C TYR A 166 -5.56 11.53 9.45
N LEU A 167 -5.03 11.71 8.24
CA LEU A 167 -4.01 10.86 7.65
C LEU A 167 -2.72 11.66 7.46
N ASN A 168 -1.63 11.19 8.06
CA ASN A 168 -0.36 11.90 8.03
C ASN A 168 0.46 11.58 6.78
N LEU A 169 0.37 10.33 6.31
CA LEU A 169 1.19 9.83 5.22
C LEU A 169 0.46 8.69 4.51
N THR A 170 0.54 8.67 3.19
CA THR A 170 0.17 7.50 2.39
C THR A 170 1.25 7.19 1.36
N SER A 171 1.44 5.92 1.04
CA SER A 171 2.26 5.48 -0.08
C SER A 171 1.37 5.10 -1.26
N GLU A 172 1.73 5.58 -2.44
CA GLU A 172 1.00 5.35 -3.67
C GLU A 172 1.70 4.32 -4.55
N ALA A 173 0.92 3.39 -5.08
CA ALA A 173 1.39 2.37 -6.02
C ALA A 173 1.37 2.83 -7.50
N GLN A 174 0.81 3.98 -7.79
CA GLN A 174 0.68 4.59 -9.12
C GLN A 174 -0.03 3.66 -10.14
N PRO A 175 -1.30 3.27 -9.91
CA PRO A 175 -2.01 2.28 -10.72
C PRO A 175 -2.16 2.71 -12.20
N TYR A 176 -2.27 4.00 -12.48
CA TYR A 176 -2.27 4.51 -13.85
C TYR A 176 -0.98 4.12 -14.59
N LEU A 177 0.18 4.34 -13.95
CA LEU A 177 1.47 3.95 -14.53
C LEU A 177 1.62 2.44 -14.64
N MET A 178 1.07 1.67 -13.71
CA MET A 178 1.07 0.20 -13.84
C MET A 178 0.39 -0.23 -15.13
N GLY A 179 -0.80 0.30 -15.42
CA GLY A 179 -1.52 0.02 -16.67
C GLY A 179 -0.74 0.49 -17.90
N TYR A 180 -0.32 1.75 -17.90
CA TYR A 180 0.39 2.35 -19.03
C TYR A 180 1.69 1.62 -19.38
N LEU A 181 2.55 1.38 -18.39
CA LEU A 181 3.85 0.73 -18.61
C LEU A 181 3.72 -0.74 -18.96
N SER A 182 2.67 -1.42 -18.49
CA SER A 182 2.38 -2.80 -18.87
C SER A 182 2.02 -2.91 -20.35
N VAL A 183 1.16 -2.02 -20.85
CA VAL A 183 0.81 -1.97 -22.26
C VAL A 183 2.04 -1.62 -23.11
N LEU A 184 2.82 -0.61 -22.68
CA LEU A 184 4.06 -0.21 -23.36
C LEU A 184 5.05 -1.38 -23.44
N GLN A 185 5.20 -2.17 -22.38
CA GLN A 185 6.06 -3.35 -22.37
C GLN A 185 5.60 -4.40 -23.39
N ILE A 186 4.29 -4.69 -23.45
CA ILE A 186 3.71 -5.62 -24.44
C ILE A 186 4.00 -5.13 -25.86
N VAL A 187 3.78 -3.85 -26.14
CA VAL A 187 4.04 -3.24 -27.47
C VAL A 187 5.51 -3.36 -27.86
N ASN A 188 6.41 -3.06 -26.93
CA ASN A 188 7.86 -3.14 -27.17
C ASN A 188 8.31 -4.60 -27.42
N THR A 189 7.78 -5.54 -26.66
CA THR A 189 8.05 -6.97 -26.88
C THR A 189 7.52 -7.44 -28.25
N ALA A 190 6.30 -7.02 -28.61
CA ALA A 190 5.70 -7.38 -29.91
C ALA A 190 6.54 -6.84 -31.07
N LYS A 191 6.93 -5.57 -31.01
CA LYS A 191 7.59 -4.85 -32.10
C LYS A 191 9.09 -5.12 -32.16
N TYR A 192 9.77 -5.09 -31.01
CA TYR A 192 11.23 -5.10 -30.95
C TYR A 192 11.80 -6.36 -30.33
N LYS A 193 10.94 -7.31 -29.89
CA LYS A 193 11.35 -8.58 -29.27
C LYS A 193 12.15 -8.41 -27.97
N PHE A 194 11.91 -7.31 -27.23
CA PHE A 194 12.53 -7.12 -25.93
C PHE A 194 12.05 -8.17 -24.92
N GLY A 195 12.94 -8.55 -24.01
CA GLY A 195 12.59 -9.36 -22.83
C GLY A 195 11.73 -8.58 -21.85
N GLY A 196 11.09 -9.30 -20.91
CA GLY A 196 10.29 -8.70 -19.88
C GLY A 196 11.13 -7.93 -18.85
N LEU A 197 10.65 -6.75 -18.45
CA LEU A 197 11.28 -5.89 -17.45
C LEU A 197 10.51 -5.96 -16.11
N ASN A 198 11.22 -5.70 -15.03
CA ASN A 198 10.63 -5.40 -13.72
C ASN A 198 10.61 -3.89 -13.53
N VAL A 199 9.42 -3.32 -13.45
CA VAL A 199 9.22 -1.90 -13.20
C VAL A 199 8.53 -1.74 -11.87
N ASP A 200 9.24 -1.14 -10.92
CA ASP A 200 8.69 -0.79 -9.61
C ASP A 200 8.04 0.59 -9.69
N THR A 201 6.73 0.65 -9.53
CA THR A 201 5.94 1.88 -9.52
C THR A 201 5.70 2.43 -8.12
N GLY A 202 6.16 1.75 -7.07
CA GLY A 202 6.05 2.19 -5.69
C GLY A 202 7.05 3.29 -5.33
N GLY A 203 6.86 3.90 -4.15
CA GLY A 203 7.82 4.82 -3.54
C GLY A 203 7.42 6.29 -3.55
N GLY A 204 6.22 6.65 -4.04
CA GLY A 204 5.65 7.98 -3.83
C GLY A 204 5.05 8.09 -2.43
N TYR A 205 5.43 9.13 -1.68
CA TYR A 205 4.81 9.48 -0.39
C TYR A 205 4.01 10.76 -0.53
N ILE A 206 2.76 10.70 -0.08
CA ILE A 206 1.84 11.83 -0.08
C ILE A 206 1.51 12.18 1.37
N SER A 207 1.68 13.45 1.70
CA SER A 207 1.41 14.04 3.00
C SER A 207 0.88 15.47 2.83
N GLN A 208 0.68 16.19 3.91
CA GLN A 208 0.33 17.62 3.87
C GLN A 208 1.33 18.44 3.04
N ASP A 209 2.59 18.03 2.95
CA ASP A 209 3.65 18.78 2.27
C ASP A 209 3.44 18.88 0.75
N ASN A 210 2.78 17.89 0.16
CA ASN A 210 2.66 17.78 -1.30
C ASN A 210 1.25 17.46 -1.81
N ILE A 211 0.27 17.31 -0.91
CA ILE A 211 -1.12 16.96 -1.29
C ILE A 211 -1.71 17.95 -2.28
N ALA A 212 -1.46 19.24 -2.12
CA ALA A 212 -2.01 20.28 -3.00
C ALA A 212 -1.62 20.10 -4.48
N ALA A 213 -0.41 19.56 -4.73
CA ALA A 213 0.06 19.30 -6.09
C ALA A 213 -0.56 18.05 -6.72
N VAL A 214 -0.95 17.06 -5.92
CA VAL A 214 -1.43 15.76 -6.41
C VAL A 214 -2.94 15.58 -6.31
N ALA A 215 -3.63 16.31 -5.43
CA ALA A 215 -5.07 16.19 -5.22
C ALA A 215 -5.90 16.36 -6.50
N PRO A 216 -5.63 17.33 -7.39
CA PRO A 216 -6.38 17.45 -8.65
C PRO A 216 -6.23 16.22 -9.54
N LEU A 217 -5.04 15.60 -9.56
CA LEU A 217 -4.76 14.42 -10.37
C LEU A 217 -5.39 13.15 -9.76
N ALA A 218 -5.38 13.03 -8.43
CA ALA A 218 -6.07 11.96 -7.71
C ALA A 218 -7.59 12.01 -7.95
N ASN A 219 -8.18 13.21 -7.89
CA ASN A 219 -9.60 13.42 -8.17
C ASN A 219 -9.96 13.14 -9.64
N ALA A 220 -9.02 13.30 -10.56
CA ALA A 220 -9.18 12.95 -11.97
C ALA A 220 -8.90 11.46 -12.29
N GLY A 221 -8.53 10.65 -11.30
CA GLY A 221 -8.19 9.23 -11.48
C GLY A 221 -6.88 8.96 -12.21
N ILE A 222 -5.98 9.96 -12.26
CA ILE A 222 -4.65 9.82 -12.89
C ILE A 222 -3.60 9.42 -11.85
N ARG A 223 -3.90 9.71 -10.61
CA ARG A 223 -3.06 9.30 -9.48
C ARG A 223 -3.89 8.66 -8.40
#